data_db6deafcf60f3d5ea2c40f47366e7d8d
#
_entry.id   db6deafcf60f3d5ea2c40f47366e7d8d
#
_cell.length_a   1.000
_cell.length_b   1.000
_cell.length_c   1.000
_cell.angle_alpha   90.00
_cell.angle_beta   90.00
_cell.angle_gamma   90.00
#
_symmetry.space_group_name_H-M   'P 1'
#
loop_
_entity.id
_entity.type
_entity.pdbx_description
1 polymer ?
#
loop_
_entity_poly.entity_id
_entity_poly.type
_entity_poly.pdbx_seq_one_letter_code
_entity_poly.pdbx_strand_id
1 'polypeptide(L)'
;MIGGLMINMDKKVLKPLQIGELTAEKPIIQGGMGVGVSRSSLAGAVAAEGGIGIISTAQIGYDEEGFEKDQAGCNRIAIRKHICRAKEIAGGKGLVGVNIMVALKHYKEHVEEAVRAGADVIISGAGLPMDLPKLVGDSVTKIAPIVSSRRATQLILKMWAHRYQRTADFIVVEGPKAGGHLGFSRDQLKDIENLDYDKEIREIIACKREYEEKFQTKIPVVVAGGIFDRNDIEHVMELGADGVQ
;
A
#
# COMPACT_ATOMS: atom_id res chain seq x y z
N MET A 1 -22.42 -41.92 24.07
CA MET A 1 -21.81 -41.67 22.76
C MET A 1 -22.11 -40.21 22.39
N ILE A 2 -21.15 -39.34 22.64
CA ILE A 2 -21.24 -37.92 22.28
C ILE A 2 -20.51 -37.81 20.94
N GLY A 3 -21.28 -37.70 19.85
CA GLY A 3 -20.75 -37.50 18.52
C GLY A 3 -20.14 -36.12 18.43
N GLY A 4 -18.80 -36.07 18.39
CA GLY A 4 -18.07 -34.84 18.11
C GLY A 4 -18.36 -34.38 16.70
N LEU A 5 -19.05 -33.24 16.57
CA LEU A 5 -19.22 -32.53 15.32
C LEU A 5 -17.84 -32.01 14.90
N MET A 6 -17.14 -32.78 14.07
CA MET A 6 -15.94 -32.27 13.39
C MET A 6 -16.39 -31.23 12.39
N ILE A 7 -16.28 -29.97 12.77
CA ILE A 7 -16.39 -28.85 11.83
C ILE A 7 -15.15 -28.92 10.94
N ASN A 8 -15.28 -29.56 9.81
CA ASN A 8 -14.28 -29.54 8.74
C ASN A 8 -14.35 -28.16 8.10
N MET A 9 -13.64 -27.19 8.70
CA MET A 9 -13.43 -25.90 8.06
C MET A 9 -12.30 -26.09 7.06
N ASP A 10 -12.64 -26.39 5.83
CA ASP A 10 -11.74 -26.19 4.69
C ASP A 10 -11.33 -24.71 4.66
N LYS A 11 -10.23 -24.40 5.35
CA LYS A 11 -9.67 -23.04 5.35
C LYS A 11 -9.18 -22.75 3.94
N LYS A 12 -9.96 -21.97 3.20
CA LYS A 12 -9.58 -21.48 1.87
C LYS A 12 -8.19 -20.83 1.98
N VAL A 13 -7.18 -21.44 1.36
CA VAL A 13 -5.81 -20.91 1.38
C VAL A 13 -5.80 -19.64 0.53
N LEU A 14 -5.37 -18.52 1.12
CA LEU A 14 -5.20 -17.28 0.39
C LEU A 14 -4.06 -17.42 -0.61
N LYS A 15 -4.27 -16.93 -1.82
CA LYS A 15 -3.21 -16.93 -2.84
C LYS A 15 -2.17 -15.87 -2.51
N PRO A 16 -0.87 -16.12 -2.79
CA PRO A 16 0.16 -15.08 -2.68
C PRO A 16 -0.18 -13.85 -3.52
N LEU A 17 0.21 -12.67 -3.02
CA LEU A 17 0.10 -11.42 -3.76
C LEU A 17 1.31 -11.26 -4.67
N GLN A 18 1.06 -11.24 -5.98
CA GLN A 18 2.08 -11.07 -7.00
C GLN A 18 2.10 -9.62 -7.52
N ILE A 19 3.24 -8.94 -7.40
CA ILE A 19 3.44 -7.55 -7.87
C ILE A 19 4.63 -7.54 -8.85
N GLY A 20 4.35 -7.71 -10.14
CA GLY A 20 5.41 -7.97 -11.12
C GLY A 20 6.19 -9.22 -10.78
N GLU A 21 7.50 -9.09 -10.61
CA GLU A 21 8.40 -10.18 -10.18
C GLU A 21 8.44 -10.41 -8.66
N LEU A 22 7.85 -9.50 -7.87
CA LEU A 22 7.82 -9.62 -6.41
C LEU A 22 6.61 -10.45 -5.95
N THR A 23 6.82 -11.26 -4.93
CA THR A 23 5.77 -12.11 -4.33
C THR A 23 5.72 -11.91 -2.82
N ALA A 24 4.55 -11.65 -2.28
CA ALA A 24 4.26 -11.77 -0.86
C ALA A 24 3.42 -13.02 -0.63
N GLU A 25 3.98 -14.00 0.09
CA GLU A 25 3.31 -15.28 0.38
C GLU A 25 1.98 -15.10 1.12
N LYS A 26 1.92 -14.11 1.99
CA LYS A 26 0.68 -13.67 2.62
C LYS A 26 0.21 -12.38 1.94
N PRO A 27 -0.99 -12.34 1.35
CA PRO A 27 -1.49 -11.18 0.61
C PRO A 27 -1.98 -10.07 1.57
N ILE A 28 -1.17 -9.76 2.56
CA ILE A 28 -1.47 -8.83 3.64
C ILE A 28 -0.38 -7.76 3.70
N ILE A 29 -0.81 -6.52 3.59
CA ILE A 29 0.03 -5.34 3.75
C ILE A 29 -0.27 -4.71 5.11
N GLN A 30 0.74 -4.50 5.93
CA GLN A 30 0.59 -3.67 7.12
C GLN A 30 0.64 -2.20 6.70
N GLY A 31 -0.45 -1.46 6.90
CA GLY A 31 -0.57 -0.06 6.53
C GLY A 31 0.40 0.85 7.29
N GLY A 32 0.93 1.87 6.59
CA GLY A 32 1.87 2.82 7.18
C GLY A 32 1.19 3.79 8.14
N MET A 33 1.51 3.70 9.42
CA MET A 33 1.02 4.59 10.48
C MET A 33 2.13 5.56 10.94
N GLY A 34 1.93 6.85 10.75
CA GLY A 34 2.76 7.93 11.30
C GLY A 34 2.20 8.38 12.67
N VAL A 35 2.93 9.12 13.49
CA VAL A 35 4.36 9.34 13.48
C VAL A 35 5.02 8.30 14.40
N GLY A 36 6.09 7.66 13.93
CA GLY A 36 6.88 6.75 14.78
C GLY A 36 6.27 5.38 15.09
N VAL A 37 5.06 5.05 14.62
CA VAL A 37 4.42 3.75 14.84
C VAL A 37 4.96 2.71 13.85
N SER A 38 4.78 2.95 12.55
CA SER A 38 5.26 2.03 11.52
C SER A 38 6.72 2.33 11.17
N ARG A 39 7.62 1.69 11.91
CA ARG A 39 9.08 1.73 11.72
C ARG A 39 9.64 0.34 11.40
N SER A 40 10.94 0.21 11.41
CA SER A 40 11.67 -1.01 11.05
C SER A 40 11.23 -2.25 11.80
N SER A 41 10.95 -2.16 13.10
CA SER A 41 10.57 -3.32 13.91
C SER A 41 9.24 -3.92 13.46
N LEU A 42 8.20 -3.09 13.30
CA LEU A 42 6.88 -3.54 12.86
C LEU A 42 6.94 -4.02 11.40
N ALA A 43 7.46 -3.19 10.49
CA ALA A 43 7.53 -3.54 9.07
C ALA A 43 8.39 -4.78 8.83
N GLY A 44 9.53 -4.89 9.51
CA GLY A 44 10.40 -6.05 9.41
C GLY A 44 9.75 -7.34 9.94
N ALA A 45 9.01 -7.26 11.06
CA ALA A 45 8.31 -8.41 11.62
C ALA A 45 7.20 -8.92 10.69
N VAL A 46 6.42 -8.01 10.09
CA VAL A 46 5.38 -8.38 9.10
C VAL A 46 6.01 -9.02 7.86
N ALA A 47 7.10 -8.45 7.35
CA ALA A 47 7.81 -9.02 6.22
C ALA A 47 8.45 -10.38 6.56
N ALA A 48 8.98 -10.56 7.78
CA ALA A 48 9.50 -11.85 8.25
C ALA A 48 8.46 -12.97 8.25
N GLU A 49 7.17 -12.61 8.36
CA GLU A 49 6.04 -13.53 8.25
C GLU A 49 5.54 -13.74 6.81
N GLY A 50 6.21 -13.17 5.81
CA GLY A 50 5.86 -13.33 4.39
C GLY A 50 4.80 -12.35 3.88
N GLY A 51 4.44 -11.33 4.65
CA GLY A 51 3.59 -10.21 4.23
C GLY A 51 4.40 -9.04 3.66
N ILE A 52 3.76 -7.87 3.52
CA ILE A 52 4.40 -6.62 3.13
C ILE A 52 4.39 -5.66 4.32
N GLY A 53 5.56 -5.40 4.90
CA GLY A 53 5.72 -4.46 5.99
C GLY A 53 6.00 -3.05 5.47
N ILE A 54 5.18 -2.08 5.91
CA ILE A 54 5.27 -0.69 5.42
C ILE A 54 5.75 0.25 6.51
N ILE A 55 6.77 1.02 6.19
CA ILE A 55 7.32 2.10 7.01
C ILE A 55 6.62 3.41 6.64
N SER A 56 6.10 4.14 7.63
CA SER A 56 5.56 5.49 7.39
C SER A 56 6.69 6.51 7.42
N THR A 57 6.84 7.31 6.35
CA THR A 57 7.89 8.33 6.27
C THR A 57 7.51 9.68 6.90
N ALA A 58 6.26 9.80 7.39
CA ALA A 58 5.79 11.03 8.02
C ALA A 58 6.58 11.32 9.31
N GLN A 59 7.40 12.38 9.28
CA GLN A 59 8.22 12.83 10.41
C GLN A 59 9.10 11.70 11.00
N ILE A 60 9.53 10.75 10.19
CA ILE A 60 10.20 9.51 10.63
C ILE A 60 11.50 9.76 11.40
N GLY A 61 12.16 10.88 11.12
CA GLY A 61 13.42 11.29 11.76
C GLY A 61 13.24 12.11 13.03
N TYR A 62 12.03 12.18 13.62
CA TYR A 62 11.72 13.06 14.74
C TYR A 62 12.61 12.83 15.98
N ASP A 63 13.21 11.68 16.12
CA ASP A 63 14.13 11.30 17.22
C ASP A 63 15.63 11.27 16.78
N GLU A 64 15.93 11.68 15.55
CA GLU A 64 17.33 11.89 15.12
C GLU A 64 17.87 13.21 15.67
N GLU A 65 19.14 13.23 16.06
CA GLU A 65 19.80 14.42 16.57
C GLU A 65 19.76 15.55 15.54
N GLY A 66 19.36 16.75 15.99
CA GLY A 66 19.29 17.94 15.13
C GLY A 66 18.01 18.04 14.30
N PHE A 67 16.98 17.22 14.54
CA PHE A 67 15.73 17.23 13.78
C PHE A 67 15.05 18.62 13.72
N GLU A 68 15.07 19.40 14.80
CA GLU A 68 14.49 20.74 14.82
C GLU A 68 15.19 21.71 13.85
N LYS A 69 16.48 21.48 13.56
CA LYS A 69 17.31 22.32 12.67
C LYS A 69 17.28 21.85 11.23
N ASP A 70 17.26 20.53 10.99
CA ASP A 70 17.25 19.92 9.67
C ASP A 70 16.32 18.70 9.59
N GLN A 71 15.01 18.98 9.55
CA GLN A 71 13.98 17.93 9.42
C GLN A 71 14.17 17.09 8.15
N ALA A 72 14.53 17.72 7.04
CA ALA A 72 14.70 17.04 5.77
C ALA A 72 15.87 16.04 5.80
N GLY A 73 17.01 16.47 6.34
CA GLY A 73 18.19 15.60 6.50
C GLY A 73 17.93 14.46 7.45
N CYS A 74 17.36 14.73 8.62
CA CYS A 74 17.03 13.71 9.62
C CYS A 74 16.00 12.68 9.07
N ASN A 75 14.96 13.13 8.35
CA ASN A 75 14.02 12.22 7.73
C ASN A 75 14.70 11.31 6.69
N ARG A 76 15.61 11.82 5.84
CA ARG A 76 16.35 10.99 4.87
C ARG A 76 17.23 9.95 5.57
N ILE A 77 17.95 10.34 6.62
CA ILE A 77 18.75 9.41 7.41
C ILE A 77 17.88 8.29 7.99
N ALA A 78 16.75 8.67 8.61
CA ALA A 78 15.84 7.74 9.24
C ALA A 78 15.15 6.81 8.22
N ILE A 79 14.73 7.30 7.04
CA ILE A 79 14.18 6.47 5.95
C ILE A 79 15.15 5.34 5.60
N ARG A 80 16.41 5.68 5.32
CA ARG A 80 17.44 4.69 4.99
C ARG A 80 17.67 3.69 6.12
N LYS A 81 17.88 4.20 7.33
CA LYS A 81 18.10 3.41 8.54
C LYS A 81 16.99 2.39 8.77
N HIS A 82 15.73 2.83 8.69
CA HIS A 82 14.59 1.97 8.94
C HIS A 82 14.33 0.97 7.81
N ILE A 83 14.54 1.32 6.54
CA ILE A 83 14.41 0.38 5.42
C ILE A 83 15.46 -0.73 5.54
N CYS A 84 16.73 -0.37 5.71
CA CYS A 84 17.82 -1.35 5.88
C CYS A 84 17.54 -2.28 7.06
N ARG A 85 17.17 -1.73 8.22
CA ARG A 85 16.88 -2.52 9.41
C ARG A 85 15.65 -3.41 9.25
N ALA A 86 14.58 -2.96 8.59
CA ALA A 86 13.41 -3.78 8.31
C ALA A 86 13.75 -4.97 7.40
N LYS A 87 14.57 -4.76 6.38
CA LYS A 87 15.05 -5.83 5.49
C LYS A 87 15.92 -6.85 6.21
N GLU A 88 16.77 -6.42 7.14
CA GLU A 88 17.55 -7.33 8.00
C GLU A 88 16.60 -8.22 8.83
N ILE A 89 15.58 -7.62 9.48
CA ILE A 89 14.60 -8.35 10.28
C ILE A 89 13.78 -9.32 9.41
N ALA A 90 13.39 -8.87 8.22
CA ALA A 90 12.61 -9.68 7.27
C ALA A 90 13.34 -10.95 6.82
N GLY A 91 14.69 -10.92 6.77
CA GLY A 91 15.51 -12.08 6.37
C GLY A 91 15.18 -12.61 4.98
N GLY A 92 14.69 -11.76 4.08
CA GLY A 92 14.35 -12.10 2.68
C GLY A 92 13.04 -12.88 2.48
N LYS A 93 12.19 -13.02 3.51
CA LYS A 93 10.94 -13.81 3.41
C LYS A 93 9.76 -13.05 2.80
N GLY A 94 9.65 -11.75 3.07
CA GLY A 94 8.58 -10.88 2.59
C GLY A 94 9.14 -9.56 2.09
N LEU A 95 8.26 -8.60 1.83
CA LEU A 95 8.61 -7.32 1.21
C LEU A 95 8.60 -6.20 2.23
N VAL A 96 9.52 -5.24 2.05
CA VAL A 96 9.61 -4.02 2.86
C VAL A 96 9.36 -2.81 1.98
N GLY A 97 8.34 -2.06 2.31
CA GLY A 97 7.98 -0.84 1.60
C GLY A 97 7.85 0.39 2.48
N VAL A 98 7.46 1.47 1.84
CA VAL A 98 7.19 2.75 2.52
C VAL A 98 5.85 3.32 2.10
N ASN A 99 5.19 4.01 3.04
CA ASN A 99 4.05 4.89 2.76
C ASN A 99 4.53 6.34 2.78
N ILE A 100 4.28 7.08 1.69
CA ILE A 100 4.71 8.47 1.52
C ILE A 100 3.51 9.33 1.14
N MET A 101 3.13 10.26 1.99
CA MET A 101 2.03 11.19 1.69
C MET A 101 2.46 12.25 0.68
N VAL A 102 1.68 12.42 -0.39
CA VAL A 102 1.90 13.47 -1.41
C VAL A 102 1.95 14.87 -0.81
N ALA A 103 1.15 15.10 0.25
CA ALA A 103 1.06 16.38 0.94
C ALA A 103 2.31 16.75 1.75
N LEU A 104 3.31 15.87 1.89
CA LEU A 104 4.54 16.19 2.61
C LEU A 104 5.38 17.23 1.86
N LYS A 105 5.91 18.22 2.58
CA LYS A 105 6.78 19.26 2.02
C LYS A 105 7.97 18.69 1.25
N HIS A 106 8.54 17.58 1.70
CA HIS A 106 9.71 16.92 1.13
C HIS A 106 9.36 15.59 0.48
N TYR A 107 8.19 15.50 -0.17
CA TYR A 107 7.70 14.29 -0.84
C TYR A 107 8.73 13.68 -1.80
N LYS A 108 9.29 14.51 -2.68
CA LYS A 108 10.28 14.08 -3.67
C LYS A 108 11.50 13.45 -3.02
N GLU A 109 12.08 14.12 -2.04
CA GLU A 109 13.27 13.66 -1.32
C GLU A 109 13.01 12.35 -0.58
N HIS A 110 11.81 12.17 -0.03
CA HIS A 110 11.42 10.90 0.61
C HIS A 110 11.34 9.75 -0.40
N VAL A 111 10.75 9.98 -1.59
CA VAL A 111 10.68 8.98 -2.66
C VAL A 111 12.08 8.60 -3.13
N GLU A 112 12.92 9.60 -3.46
CA GLU A 112 14.29 9.37 -3.94
C GLU A 112 15.14 8.61 -2.90
N GLU A 113 14.99 8.94 -1.60
CA GLU A 113 15.72 8.25 -0.54
C GLU A 113 15.21 6.81 -0.33
N ALA A 114 13.89 6.59 -0.41
CA ALA A 114 13.32 5.24 -0.32
C ALA A 114 13.79 4.33 -1.46
N VAL A 115 13.83 4.85 -2.69
CA VAL A 115 14.41 4.14 -3.85
C VAL A 115 15.88 3.82 -3.63
N ARG A 116 16.66 4.80 -3.20
CA ARG A 116 18.12 4.65 -2.95
C ARG A 116 18.40 3.64 -1.84
N ALA A 117 17.53 3.58 -0.83
CA ALA A 117 17.63 2.62 0.27
C ALA A 117 17.13 1.21 -0.11
N GLY A 118 16.61 1.03 -1.33
CA GLY A 118 16.16 -0.26 -1.84
C GLY A 118 14.82 -0.72 -1.29
N ALA A 119 13.85 0.21 -1.08
CA ALA A 119 12.47 -0.18 -0.77
C ALA A 119 11.91 -1.05 -1.90
N ASP A 120 11.23 -2.14 -1.54
CA ASP A 120 10.61 -3.03 -2.53
C ASP A 120 9.37 -2.38 -3.15
N VAL A 121 8.59 -1.67 -2.34
CA VAL A 121 7.38 -0.98 -2.80
C VAL A 121 7.26 0.43 -2.20
N ILE A 122 6.66 1.35 -2.94
CA ILE A 122 6.25 2.68 -2.47
C ILE A 122 4.74 2.81 -2.66
N ILE A 123 4.01 2.98 -1.56
CA ILE A 123 2.59 3.29 -1.56
C ILE A 123 2.43 4.78 -1.29
N SER A 124 1.68 5.49 -2.12
CA SER A 124 1.56 6.94 -1.99
C SER A 124 0.11 7.41 -2.08
N GLY A 125 -0.28 8.23 -1.10
CA GLY A 125 -1.64 8.76 -0.93
C GLY A 125 -1.64 10.14 -0.28
N ALA A 126 -2.73 10.52 0.37
CA ALA A 126 -2.99 11.90 0.84
C ALA A 126 -2.82 12.92 -0.31
N GLY A 127 -3.47 12.62 -1.44
CA GLY A 127 -3.36 13.27 -2.72
C GLY A 127 -2.97 12.27 -3.82
N LEU A 128 -3.22 12.59 -5.08
CA LEU A 128 -2.84 11.74 -6.20
C LEU A 128 -1.34 11.90 -6.51
N PRO A 129 -0.54 10.82 -6.50
CA PRO A 129 0.91 10.86 -6.70
C PRO A 129 1.28 11.00 -8.20
N MET A 130 0.95 12.15 -8.80
CA MET A 130 1.02 12.39 -10.24
C MET A 130 2.42 12.15 -10.81
N ASP A 131 3.47 12.54 -10.08
CA ASP A 131 4.86 12.49 -10.55
C ASP A 131 5.65 11.29 -9.98
N LEU A 132 5.01 10.39 -9.24
CA LEU A 132 5.69 9.23 -8.64
C LEU A 132 6.46 8.38 -9.65
N PRO A 133 5.93 8.06 -10.86
CA PRO A 133 6.69 7.32 -11.87
C PRO A 133 8.00 8.01 -12.28
N LYS A 134 7.98 9.34 -12.40
CA LYS A 134 9.18 10.13 -12.72
C LYS A 134 10.21 10.08 -11.60
N LEU A 135 9.75 10.14 -10.35
CA LEU A 135 10.64 10.17 -9.17
C LEU A 135 11.34 8.83 -8.92
N VAL A 136 10.67 7.72 -9.21
CA VAL A 136 11.27 6.38 -9.09
C VAL A 136 12.11 6.00 -10.31
N GLY A 137 11.87 6.63 -11.47
CA GLY A 137 12.62 6.38 -12.71
C GLY A 137 12.61 4.89 -13.10
N ASP A 138 13.77 4.39 -13.51
CA ASP A 138 13.99 2.99 -13.96
C ASP A 138 14.36 2.05 -12.80
N SER A 139 14.08 2.44 -11.54
CA SER A 139 14.36 1.58 -10.39
C SER A 139 13.47 0.33 -10.39
N VAL A 140 13.91 -0.70 -9.69
CA VAL A 140 13.14 -1.94 -9.47
C VAL A 140 11.99 -1.77 -8.47
N THR A 141 11.96 -0.64 -7.75
CA THR A 141 10.94 -0.35 -6.73
C THR A 141 9.54 -0.27 -7.36
N LYS A 142 8.61 -1.03 -6.85
CA LYS A 142 7.22 -1.04 -7.29
C LYS A 142 6.45 0.13 -6.71
N ILE A 143 5.50 0.66 -7.47
CA ILE A 143 4.74 1.85 -7.07
C ILE A 143 3.24 1.62 -7.09
N ALA A 144 2.57 2.11 -6.05
CA ALA A 144 1.12 2.07 -5.95
C ALA A 144 0.54 3.42 -5.53
N PRO A 145 -0.47 3.91 -6.25
CA PRO A 145 -1.30 5.00 -5.76
C PRO A 145 -2.32 4.47 -4.75
N ILE A 146 -2.68 5.27 -3.75
CA ILE A 146 -3.88 5.08 -2.95
C ILE A 146 -5.02 5.83 -3.62
N VAL A 147 -6.12 5.13 -3.86
CA VAL A 147 -7.35 5.67 -4.46
C VAL A 147 -8.57 5.24 -3.66
N SER A 148 -9.65 6.04 -3.72
CA SER A 148 -10.90 5.73 -3.01
C SER A 148 -12.10 5.66 -3.98
N SER A 149 -11.86 5.86 -5.29
CA SER A 149 -12.92 5.84 -6.29
C SER A 149 -12.43 5.46 -7.67
N ARG A 150 -13.35 4.92 -8.50
CA ARG A 150 -13.11 4.67 -9.93
C ARG A 150 -12.60 5.92 -10.64
N ARG A 151 -13.18 7.09 -10.35
CA ARG A 151 -12.77 8.36 -10.98
C ARG A 151 -11.31 8.69 -10.68
N ALA A 152 -10.88 8.56 -9.42
CA ALA A 152 -9.48 8.77 -9.03
C ALA A 152 -8.55 7.76 -9.70
N THR A 153 -8.96 6.49 -9.75
CA THR A 153 -8.22 5.41 -10.41
C THR A 153 -8.01 5.69 -11.89
N GLN A 154 -9.08 6.02 -12.61
CA GLN A 154 -8.99 6.37 -14.05
C GLN A 154 -8.08 7.57 -14.28
N LEU A 155 -8.20 8.61 -13.44
CA LEU A 155 -7.39 9.80 -13.56
C LEU A 155 -5.90 9.49 -13.41
N ILE A 156 -5.51 8.80 -12.33
CA ILE A 156 -4.09 8.52 -12.06
C ILE A 156 -3.48 7.59 -13.10
N LEU A 157 -4.17 6.50 -13.46
CA LEU A 157 -3.69 5.56 -14.47
C LEU A 157 -3.54 6.22 -15.85
N LYS A 158 -4.54 7.04 -16.26
CA LYS A 158 -4.48 7.83 -17.50
C LYS A 158 -3.29 8.78 -17.51
N MET A 159 -3.08 9.49 -16.41
CA MET A 159 -1.97 10.46 -16.31
C MET A 159 -0.62 9.78 -16.36
N TRP A 160 -0.43 8.67 -15.64
CA TRP A 160 0.81 7.91 -15.68
C TRP A 160 1.07 7.30 -17.06
N ALA A 161 0.03 6.72 -17.68
CA ALA A 161 0.13 6.16 -19.02
C ALA A 161 0.49 7.21 -20.07
N HIS A 162 -0.09 8.41 -19.99
CA HIS A 162 0.14 9.47 -20.96
C HIS A 162 1.49 10.15 -20.79
N ARG A 163 1.86 10.51 -19.54
CA ARG A 163 3.08 11.30 -19.26
C ARG A 163 4.34 10.47 -19.21
N TYR A 164 4.25 9.24 -18.71
CA TYR A 164 5.42 8.44 -18.35
C TYR A 164 5.49 7.10 -19.08
N GLN A 165 4.51 6.80 -19.93
CA GLN A 165 4.39 5.47 -20.59
C GLN A 165 4.50 4.32 -19.61
N ARG A 166 3.93 4.49 -18.40
CA ARG A 166 3.97 3.56 -17.29
C ARG A 166 2.60 3.45 -16.64
N THR A 167 2.30 2.30 -16.04
CA THR A 167 1.11 2.10 -15.20
C THR A 167 1.50 1.82 -13.74
N ALA A 168 0.52 1.69 -12.86
CA ALA A 168 0.76 1.25 -11.48
C ALA A 168 1.19 -0.21 -11.46
N ASP A 169 2.11 -0.57 -10.55
CA ASP A 169 2.48 -1.96 -10.32
C ASP A 169 1.43 -2.70 -9.49
N PHE A 170 0.70 -1.97 -8.64
CA PHE A 170 -0.53 -2.37 -7.96
C PHE A 170 -1.31 -1.13 -7.51
N ILE A 171 -2.52 -1.31 -6.99
CA ILE A 171 -3.39 -0.21 -6.53
C ILE A 171 -3.85 -0.53 -5.12
N VAL A 172 -3.77 0.46 -4.21
CA VAL A 172 -4.39 0.38 -2.89
C VAL A 172 -5.71 1.14 -2.93
N VAL A 173 -6.81 0.43 -2.65
CA VAL A 173 -8.17 0.98 -2.64
C VAL A 173 -8.58 1.21 -1.20
N GLU A 174 -8.57 2.48 -0.78
CA GLU A 174 -8.84 2.86 0.59
C GLU A 174 -10.33 3.17 0.80
N GLY A 175 -10.97 2.37 1.65
CA GLY A 175 -12.39 2.47 1.97
C GLY A 175 -12.71 3.52 3.04
N PRO A 176 -14.02 3.81 3.23
CA PRO A 176 -14.47 4.85 4.17
C PRO A 176 -14.23 4.52 5.65
N LYS A 177 -13.93 3.25 5.96
CA LYS A 177 -13.59 2.77 7.31
C LYS A 177 -12.08 2.80 7.60
N ALA A 178 -11.27 3.33 6.69
CA ALA A 178 -9.84 3.51 6.93
C ALA A 178 -9.58 4.67 7.91
N GLY A 179 -8.41 4.67 8.52
CA GLY A 179 -7.93 5.77 9.34
C GLY A 179 -7.08 6.76 8.54
N GLY A 180 -6.95 8.00 9.02
CA GLY A 180 -6.07 9.00 8.44
C GLY A 180 -6.75 9.92 7.41
N HIS A 181 -6.09 10.17 6.28
CA HIS A 181 -6.56 11.10 5.24
C HIS A 181 -7.47 10.37 4.26
N LEU A 182 -8.78 10.53 4.42
CA LEU A 182 -9.76 9.84 3.60
C LEU A 182 -10.09 10.60 2.30
N GLY A 183 -10.27 9.84 1.21
CA GLY A 183 -10.72 10.35 -0.09
C GLY A 183 -12.23 10.55 -0.19
N PHE A 184 -12.94 10.72 0.93
CA PHE A 184 -14.39 10.86 1.04
C PHE A 184 -14.78 12.23 1.56
N SER A 185 -15.90 12.78 1.08
CA SER A 185 -16.49 13.99 1.65
C SER A 185 -17.11 13.73 3.04
N ARG A 186 -17.23 14.79 3.84
CA ARG A 186 -17.88 14.70 5.15
C ARG A 186 -19.29 14.12 5.07
N ASP A 187 -20.02 14.44 4.00
CA ASP A 187 -21.41 13.96 3.86
C ASP A 187 -21.47 12.48 3.50
N GLN A 188 -20.53 11.99 2.69
CA GLN A 188 -20.39 10.55 2.45
C GLN A 188 -20.04 9.78 3.73
N LEU A 189 -19.17 10.35 4.59
CA LEU A 189 -18.77 9.72 5.85
C LEU A 189 -19.87 9.72 6.91
N LYS A 190 -20.86 10.64 6.83
CA LYS A 190 -22.04 10.62 7.74
C LYS A 190 -23.01 9.51 7.38
N ASP A 191 -22.98 9.01 6.16
CA ASP A 191 -23.93 8.03 5.62
C ASP A 191 -23.19 6.78 5.08
N ILE A 192 -22.18 6.34 5.83
CA ILE A 192 -21.34 5.19 5.46
C ILE A 192 -22.16 3.92 5.23
N GLU A 193 -23.23 3.71 6.01
CA GLU A 193 -24.05 2.50 5.95
C GLU A 193 -24.80 2.37 4.62
N ASN A 194 -25.09 3.49 3.96
CA ASN A 194 -25.74 3.53 2.65
C ASN A 194 -24.76 3.65 1.49
N LEU A 195 -23.45 3.73 1.78
CA LEU A 195 -22.41 3.79 0.76
C LEU A 195 -22.12 2.39 0.22
N ASP A 196 -22.58 2.08 -1.00
CA ASP A 196 -22.26 0.81 -1.68
C ASP A 196 -20.79 0.80 -2.14
N TYR A 197 -19.89 0.57 -1.18
CA TYR A 197 -18.47 0.57 -1.45
C TYR A 197 -18.01 -0.71 -2.17
N ASP A 198 -18.72 -1.79 -2.04
CA ASP A 198 -18.46 -3.03 -2.79
C ASP A 198 -18.61 -2.82 -4.29
N LYS A 199 -19.60 -2.04 -4.70
CA LYS A 199 -19.77 -1.64 -6.09
C LYS A 199 -18.60 -0.81 -6.57
N GLU A 200 -18.15 0.16 -5.78
CA GLU A 200 -16.99 1.00 -6.11
C GLU A 200 -15.71 0.16 -6.30
N ILE A 201 -15.47 -0.81 -5.40
CA ILE A 201 -14.33 -1.75 -5.52
C ILE A 201 -14.41 -2.50 -6.85
N ARG A 202 -15.58 -3.07 -7.21
CA ARG A 202 -15.75 -3.78 -8.49
C ARG A 202 -15.54 -2.87 -9.69
N GLU A 203 -15.98 -1.63 -9.63
CA GLU A 203 -15.78 -0.65 -10.69
C GLU A 203 -14.31 -0.25 -10.85
N ILE A 204 -13.57 -0.13 -9.74
CA ILE A 204 -12.11 0.11 -9.74
C ILE A 204 -11.40 -1.08 -10.39
N ILE A 205 -11.75 -2.31 -9.99
CA ILE A 205 -11.18 -3.54 -10.56
C ILE A 205 -11.49 -3.64 -12.07
N ALA A 206 -12.66 -3.23 -12.49
CA ALA A 206 -13.02 -3.24 -13.91
C ALA A 206 -12.22 -2.21 -14.71
N CYS A 207 -12.02 -1.00 -14.17
CA CYS A 207 -11.39 0.08 -14.92
C CYS A 207 -9.87 -0.12 -15.13
N LYS A 208 -9.18 -0.90 -14.30
CA LYS A 208 -7.73 -1.17 -14.49
C LYS A 208 -7.44 -2.07 -15.69
N ARG A 209 -8.42 -2.86 -16.17
CA ARG A 209 -8.22 -3.86 -17.24
C ARG A 209 -7.71 -3.25 -18.53
N GLU A 210 -8.20 -2.08 -18.90
CA GLU A 210 -7.71 -1.33 -20.07
C GLU A 210 -6.20 -1.08 -20.01
N TYR A 211 -5.68 -0.77 -18.81
CA TYR A 211 -4.25 -0.50 -18.60
C TYR A 211 -3.44 -1.78 -18.50
N GLU A 212 -4.01 -2.86 -17.96
CA GLU A 212 -3.39 -4.20 -17.98
C GLU A 212 -3.17 -4.67 -19.42
N GLU A 213 -4.16 -4.51 -20.28
CA GLU A 213 -4.07 -4.84 -21.70
C GLU A 213 -3.08 -3.95 -22.44
N LYS A 214 -3.15 -2.64 -22.20
CA LYS A 214 -2.25 -1.66 -22.83
C LYS A 214 -0.78 -1.89 -22.51
N PHE A 215 -0.46 -2.21 -21.26
CA PHE A 215 0.91 -2.39 -20.76
C PHE A 215 1.35 -3.85 -20.68
N GLN A 216 0.49 -4.80 -21.07
CA GLN A 216 0.74 -6.25 -21.01
C GLN A 216 1.25 -6.70 -19.63
N THR A 217 0.63 -6.16 -18.57
CA THR A 217 1.00 -6.42 -17.17
C THR A 217 -0.24 -6.60 -16.31
N LYS A 218 -0.09 -7.26 -15.15
CA LYS A 218 -1.13 -7.31 -14.14
C LYS A 218 -1.00 -6.13 -13.18
N ILE A 219 -2.13 -5.60 -12.74
CA ILE A 219 -2.22 -4.53 -11.73
C ILE A 219 -3.06 -5.08 -10.57
N PRO A 220 -2.46 -5.75 -9.58
CA PRO A 220 -3.17 -6.25 -8.41
C PRO A 220 -3.89 -5.12 -7.67
N VAL A 221 -5.03 -5.45 -7.07
CA VAL A 221 -5.82 -4.55 -6.23
C VAL A 221 -5.76 -5.02 -4.78
N VAL A 222 -5.35 -4.11 -3.91
CA VAL A 222 -5.30 -4.30 -2.46
C VAL A 222 -6.37 -3.43 -1.83
N VAL A 223 -7.30 -4.02 -1.09
CA VAL A 223 -8.36 -3.26 -0.40
C VAL A 223 -7.91 -2.94 1.02
N ALA A 224 -8.06 -1.68 1.40
CA ALA A 224 -7.63 -1.12 2.68
C ALA A 224 -8.79 -0.49 3.45
N GLY A 225 -8.72 -0.58 4.77
CA GLY A 225 -9.65 0.08 5.69
C GLY A 225 -10.86 -0.77 6.09
N GLY A 226 -10.96 -1.04 7.38
CA GLY A 226 -12.02 -1.85 7.96
C GLY A 226 -11.83 -3.35 7.82
N ILE A 227 -10.61 -3.80 7.56
CA ILE A 227 -10.23 -5.22 7.50
C ILE A 227 -9.69 -5.62 8.87
N PHE A 228 -10.46 -6.37 9.63
CA PHE A 228 -10.12 -6.74 11.01
C PHE A 228 -9.92 -8.24 11.19
N ASP A 229 -10.63 -9.05 10.40
CA ASP A 229 -10.61 -10.50 10.55
C ASP A 229 -10.61 -11.23 9.21
N ARG A 230 -10.67 -12.54 9.29
CA ARG A 230 -10.68 -13.42 8.12
C ARG A 230 -11.92 -13.23 7.23
N ASN A 231 -13.08 -12.94 7.81
CA ASN A 231 -14.30 -12.78 7.03
C ASN A 231 -14.22 -11.51 6.17
N ASP A 232 -13.65 -10.44 6.72
CA ASP A 232 -13.40 -9.21 5.97
C ASP A 232 -12.45 -9.47 4.79
N ILE A 233 -11.38 -10.25 5.02
CA ILE A 233 -10.45 -10.63 3.96
C ILE A 233 -11.15 -11.45 2.88
N GLU A 234 -11.88 -12.48 3.26
CA GLU A 234 -12.60 -13.35 2.31
C GLU A 234 -13.65 -12.56 1.51
N HIS A 235 -14.36 -11.64 2.17
CA HIS A 235 -15.33 -10.76 1.51
C HIS A 235 -14.69 -9.93 0.39
N VAL A 236 -13.62 -9.20 0.66
CA VAL A 236 -13.00 -8.36 -0.37
C VAL A 236 -12.30 -9.17 -1.46
N MET A 237 -11.78 -10.37 -1.13
CA MET A 237 -11.27 -11.30 -2.13
C MET A 237 -12.37 -11.81 -3.09
N GLU A 238 -13.59 -12.01 -2.59
CA GLU A 238 -14.77 -12.38 -3.42
C GLU A 238 -15.21 -11.23 -4.33
N LEU A 239 -14.95 -9.98 -3.95
CA LEU A 239 -15.14 -8.82 -4.83
C LEU A 239 -14.10 -8.76 -5.96
N GLY A 240 -13.01 -9.53 -5.85
CA GLY A 240 -11.92 -9.61 -6.82
C GLY A 240 -10.65 -8.88 -6.41
N ALA A 241 -10.48 -8.56 -5.14
CA ALA A 241 -9.19 -8.07 -4.62
C ALA A 241 -8.12 -9.18 -4.64
N ASP A 242 -6.86 -8.77 -4.77
CA ASP A 242 -5.69 -9.66 -4.77
C ASP A 242 -4.98 -9.67 -3.41
N GLY A 243 -5.27 -8.69 -2.55
CA GLY A 243 -4.71 -8.55 -1.22
C GLY A 243 -5.46 -7.54 -0.36
N VAL A 244 -5.02 -7.39 0.90
CA VAL A 244 -5.61 -6.48 1.89
C VAL A 244 -4.55 -5.64 2.60
N GLN A 245 -4.97 -4.48 3.13
CA GLN A 245 -4.12 -3.61 3.93
C GLN A 245 -4.85 -3.13 5.20
#